data_4fd9db5877e76faccad37cc9c0e7af72
#
_entry.id   4fd9db5877e76faccad37cc9c0e7af72
#
_cell.length_a   1.000
_cell.length_b   1.000
_cell.length_c   1.000
_cell.angle_alpha   90.00
_cell.angle_beta   90.00
_cell.angle_gamma   90.00
#
_symmetry.space_group_name_H-M   'P 1'
#
loop_
_entity.id
_entity.type
_entity.pdbx_description
1 polymer ?
#
loop_
_entity_poly.entity_id
_entity_poly.type
_entity_poly.pdbx_seq_one_letter_code
_entity_poly.pdbx_strand_id
1 'polypeptide(L)'
;FYPSDPNQMISCSDGGLIKTSNNLADTVKWTSLNNGYLTSQFYSIAQRKDSRSNEIIGGMQDNGSYFRDAVGENPPWNRVLGGDGGYTAITSNSDYRYVSFQNSQVYRTTMTDNYRLSSFARVDPLGGGTEEVPYLFINPFELDPKNDNIMFLLGGNVVWRNNNLAQIPGGLQKPTS
;
A
#
# COMPACT_ATOMS: atom_id res chain seq x y z
N PHE A 1 -18.58 25.90 -3.52
CA PHE A 1 -19.71 26.16 -4.44
C PHE A 1 -19.25 27.09 -5.54
N TYR A 2 -19.85 26.96 -6.73
CA TYR A 2 -19.63 27.92 -7.80
C TYR A 2 -20.38 29.23 -7.49
N PRO A 3 -19.75 30.39 -7.66
CA PRO A 3 -20.40 31.67 -7.33
C PRO A 3 -21.66 31.97 -8.15
N SER A 4 -21.72 31.47 -9.40
CA SER A 4 -22.84 31.66 -10.31
C SER A 4 -23.91 30.57 -10.25
N ASP A 5 -23.63 29.44 -9.59
CA ASP A 5 -24.57 28.34 -9.47
C ASP A 5 -24.30 27.55 -8.16
N PRO A 6 -25.04 27.84 -7.09
CA PRO A 6 -24.85 27.20 -5.80
C PRO A 6 -25.18 25.69 -5.78
N ASN A 7 -25.81 25.15 -6.84
CA ASN A 7 -26.04 23.72 -6.98
C ASN A 7 -24.78 22.97 -7.40
N GLN A 8 -23.83 23.66 -7.99
CA GLN A 8 -22.54 23.07 -8.34
C GLN A 8 -21.52 23.26 -7.21
N MET A 9 -20.77 22.20 -6.92
CA MET A 9 -19.70 22.31 -5.95
C MET A 9 -18.50 21.43 -6.34
N ILE A 10 -17.34 21.84 -5.87
CA ILE A 10 -16.12 21.05 -5.84
C ILE A 10 -15.85 20.68 -4.40
N SER A 11 -15.53 19.42 -4.16
CA SER A 11 -15.01 18.90 -2.89
C SER A 11 -13.55 18.54 -3.06
N CYS A 12 -12.76 18.93 -2.07
CA CYS A 12 -11.33 18.61 -2.00
C CYS A 12 -11.10 17.67 -0.82
N SER A 13 -10.24 16.69 -1.01
CA SER A 13 -9.77 15.77 0.01
C SER A 13 -8.34 15.37 -0.29
N ASP A 14 -7.72 14.61 0.61
CA ASP A 14 -6.37 14.07 0.38
C ASP A 14 -6.32 13.16 -0.87
N GLY A 15 -7.45 12.54 -1.23
CA GLY A 15 -7.59 11.76 -2.47
C GLY A 15 -7.77 12.60 -3.74
N GLY A 16 -7.80 13.94 -3.65
CA GLY A 16 -7.90 14.86 -4.79
C GLY A 16 -9.17 15.67 -4.86
N LEU A 17 -9.58 15.97 -6.08
CA LEU A 17 -10.70 16.85 -6.40
C LEU A 17 -11.84 16.08 -7.07
N ILE A 18 -13.05 16.32 -6.59
CA ILE A 18 -14.28 15.83 -7.22
C ILE A 18 -15.28 16.98 -7.39
N LYS A 19 -16.11 16.92 -8.40
CA LYS A 19 -17.19 17.90 -8.62
C LYS A 19 -18.55 17.23 -8.78
N THR A 20 -19.58 17.96 -8.39
CA THR A 20 -20.96 17.66 -8.77
C THR A 20 -21.60 18.84 -9.47
N SER A 21 -22.51 18.54 -10.41
CA SER A 21 -23.33 19.56 -11.06
C SER A 21 -24.66 19.80 -10.34
N ASN A 22 -25.01 18.96 -9.38
CA ASN A 22 -26.23 19.12 -8.59
C ASN A 22 -26.06 18.47 -7.20
N ASN A 23 -25.73 19.27 -6.22
CA ASN A 23 -25.56 18.86 -4.83
C ASN A 23 -26.89 18.68 -4.07
N LEU A 24 -28.01 19.08 -4.67
CA LEU A 24 -29.36 18.95 -4.11
C LEU A 24 -30.14 17.76 -4.68
N ALA A 25 -29.52 16.93 -5.52
CA ALA A 25 -30.15 15.72 -6.04
C ALA A 25 -30.37 14.70 -4.93
N ASP A 26 -31.45 13.90 -5.00
CA ASP A 26 -31.70 12.77 -4.07
C ASP A 26 -30.51 11.79 -4.00
N THR A 27 -29.80 11.64 -5.11
CA THR A 27 -28.53 10.92 -5.20
C THR A 27 -27.51 11.79 -5.92
N VAL A 28 -26.57 12.35 -5.17
CA VAL A 28 -25.52 13.22 -5.71
C VAL A 28 -24.51 12.40 -6.49
N LYS A 29 -24.31 12.73 -7.76
CA LYS A 29 -23.29 12.11 -8.61
C LYS A 29 -22.02 12.96 -8.60
N TRP A 30 -20.91 12.31 -8.30
CA TRP A 30 -19.60 12.94 -8.27
C TRP A 30 -18.74 12.50 -9.45
N THR A 31 -18.04 13.46 -10.04
CA THR A 31 -17.09 13.24 -11.14
C THR A 31 -15.69 13.62 -10.65
N SER A 32 -14.73 12.73 -10.80
CA SER A 32 -13.34 13.01 -10.47
C SER A 32 -12.75 14.07 -11.40
N LEU A 33 -11.99 14.99 -10.84
CA LEU A 33 -11.19 16.00 -11.55
C LEU A 33 -9.69 15.64 -11.56
N ASN A 34 -9.33 14.46 -11.08
CA ASN A 34 -7.93 14.05 -10.93
C ASN A 34 -7.25 13.65 -12.26
N ASN A 35 -7.93 13.72 -13.39
CA ASN A 35 -7.34 13.37 -14.69
C ASN A 35 -6.19 14.32 -15.04
N GLY A 36 -4.99 13.77 -15.16
CA GLY A 36 -3.75 14.55 -15.36
C GLY A 36 -3.18 15.22 -14.11
N TYR A 37 -3.79 14.99 -12.96
CA TYR A 37 -3.36 15.52 -11.68
C TYR A 37 -2.49 14.48 -10.96
N LEU A 38 -1.21 14.76 -10.84
CA LEU A 38 -0.21 13.85 -10.26
C LEU A 38 0.16 14.31 -8.85
N THR A 39 -0.63 13.94 -7.84
CA THR A 39 -0.42 14.33 -6.44
C THR A 39 -0.33 13.16 -5.47
N SER A 40 0.13 12.01 -5.93
CA SER A 40 0.38 10.89 -5.04
C SER A 40 1.69 11.11 -4.29
N GLN A 41 1.65 10.95 -2.97
CA GLN A 41 2.81 11.01 -2.10
C GLN A 41 3.17 9.60 -1.63
N PHE A 42 4.36 9.14 -1.99
CA PHE A 42 4.90 7.89 -1.47
C PHE A 42 5.50 8.09 -0.08
N TYR A 43 5.13 7.24 0.85
CA TYR A 43 5.83 7.08 2.12
C TYR A 43 7.06 6.21 1.96
N SER A 44 6.98 5.18 1.11
CA SER A 44 8.05 4.21 0.89
C SER A 44 7.97 3.65 -0.52
N ILE A 45 9.12 3.37 -1.09
CA ILE A 45 9.26 2.68 -2.37
C ILE A 45 10.30 1.57 -2.19
N ALA A 46 9.99 0.38 -2.70
CA ALA A 46 10.94 -0.71 -2.82
C ALA A 46 11.06 -1.15 -4.28
N GLN A 47 12.27 -1.43 -4.68
CA GLN A 47 12.60 -1.99 -5.98
C GLN A 47 13.25 -3.36 -5.78
N ARG A 48 12.98 -4.29 -6.68
CA ARG A 48 13.69 -5.57 -6.69
C ARG A 48 15.20 -5.35 -6.85
N LYS A 49 15.99 -6.07 -6.07
CA LYS A 49 17.46 -5.95 -6.06
C LYS A 49 18.16 -6.45 -7.33
N ASP A 50 17.49 -7.25 -8.15
CA ASP A 50 18.05 -7.72 -9.41
C ASP A 50 18.03 -6.58 -10.44
N SER A 51 19.22 -6.22 -10.95
CA SER A 51 19.41 -5.14 -11.92
C SER A 51 18.66 -5.33 -13.26
N ARG A 52 18.13 -6.53 -13.52
CA ARG A 52 17.35 -6.85 -14.70
C ARG A 52 15.85 -6.71 -14.51
N SER A 53 15.42 -6.48 -13.30
CA SER A 53 14.00 -6.29 -12.98
C SER A 53 13.71 -4.81 -12.73
N ASN A 54 12.64 -4.33 -13.33
CA ASN A 54 12.09 -3.00 -13.07
C ASN A 54 10.88 -3.05 -12.14
N GLU A 55 10.72 -4.15 -11.38
CA GLU A 55 9.63 -4.27 -10.41
C GLU A 55 9.78 -3.22 -9.32
N ILE A 56 8.72 -2.44 -9.13
CA ILE A 56 8.63 -1.39 -8.12
C ILE A 56 7.31 -1.58 -7.35
N ILE A 57 7.38 -1.46 -6.05
CA ILE A 57 6.22 -1.40 -5.18
C ILE A 57 6.34 -0.18 -4.26
N GLY A 58 5.24 0.48 -3.96
CA GLY A 58 5.27 1.63 -3.07
C GLY A 58 3.96 1.80 -2.32
N GLY A 59 4.08 2.30 -1.10
CA GLY A 59 2.97 2.71 -0.26
C GLY A 59 2.78 4.21 -0.31
N MET A 60 1.53 4.66 -0.47
CA MET A 60 1.17 6.05 -0.63
C MET A 60 0.18 6.49 0.43
N GLN A 61 0.30 7.74 0.85
CA GLN A 61 -0.70 8.39 1.69
C GLN A 61 -2.07 8.35 1.00
N ASP A 62 -3.11 7.94 1.73
CA ASP A 62 -4.53 7.89 1.35
C ASP A 62 -4.88 7.07 0.11
N ASN A 63 -3.87 6.62 -0.64
CA ASN A 63 -4.06 5.92 -1.92
C ASN A 63 -3.72 4.43 -1.88
N GLY A 64 -3.19 3.94 -0.76
CA GLY A 64 -2.82 2.54 -0.59
C GLY A 64 -1.47 2.17 -1.17
N SER A 65 -1.26 0.89 -1.43
CA SER A 65 -0.01 0.38 -2.00
C SER A 65 -0.22 -0.07 -3.43
N TYR A 66 0.74 0.27 -4.29
CA TYR A 66 0.72 -0.06 -5.71
C TYR A 66 2.00 -0.75 -6.14
N PHE A 67 1.83 -1.66 -7.08
CA PHE A 67 2.90 -2.43 -7.70
C PHE A 67 2.92 -2.16 -9.21
N ARG A 68 4.10 -2.11 -9.76
CA ARG A 68 4.36 -2.00 -11.19
C ARG A 68 5.48 -2.97 -11.57
N ASP A 69 5.23 -3.78 -12.59
CA ASP A 69 6.30 -4.43 -13.34
C ASP A 69 6.58 -3.58 -14.59
N ALA A 70 7.81 -3.22 -14.79
CA ALA A 70 8.19 -2.30 -15.85
C ALA A 70 8.51 -3.01 -17.17
N VAL A 71 7.68 -3.95 -17.59
CA VAL A 71 7.74 -4.48 -18.95
C VAL A 71 6.90 -3.57 -19.86
N GLY A 72 7.55 -2.85 -20.79
CA GLY A 72 6.91 -1.91 -21.72
C GLY A 72 7.16 -0.44 -21.38
N GLU A 73 6.78 0.47 -22.29
CA GLU A 73 7.05 1.92 -22.15
C GLU A 73 6.27 2.59 -21.01
N ASN A 74 5.04 2.14 -20.73
CA ASN A 74 4.17 2.67 -19.66
C ASN A 74 3.30 1.58 -19.04
N PRO A 75 3.88 0.60 -18.33
CA PRO A 75 3.07 -0.43 -17.68
C PRO A 75 2.19 0.18 -16.60
N PRO A 76 0.95 -0.32 -16.44
CA PRO A 76 0.02 0.21 -15.47
C PRO A 76 0.49 -0.09 -14.04
N TRP A 77 0.15 0.79 -13.12
CA TRP A 77 0.24 0.53 -11.71
C TRP A 77 -0.96 -0.31 -11.25
N ASN A 78 -0.68 -1.41 -10.58
CA ASN A 78 -1.69 -2.31 -10.05
C ASN A 78 -1.84 -2.09 -8.54
N ARG A 79 -3.06 -1.82 -8.09
CA ARG A 79 -3.35 -1.63 -6.67
C ARG A 79 -3.22 -2.95 -5.93
N VAL A 80 -2.35 -2.99 -4.94
CA VAL A 80 -2.11 -4.14 -4.08
C VAL A 80 -3.07 -4.11 -2.89
N LEU A 81 -3.11 -2.99 -2.18
CA LEU A 81 -3.82 -2.84 -0.93
C LEU A 81 -4.38 -1.42 -0.82
N GLY A 82 -5.49 -1.22 -0.09
CA GLY A 82 -6.09 0.09 0.17
C GLY A 82 -5.57 0.74 1.45
N GLY A 83 -6.25 1.78 1.94
CA GLY A 83 -5.88 2.55 3.13
C GLY A 83 -4.65 3.43 2.90
N ASP A 84 -3.93 3.78 3.97
CA ASP A 84 -2.60 4.39 3.86
C ASP A 84 -1.56 3.30 3.63
N GLY A 85 -0.96 3.29 2.45
CA GLY A 85 0.15 2.39 2.16
C GLY A 85 1.41 2.86 2.87
N GLY A 86 1.96 2.00 3.74
CA GLY A 86 3.18 2.26 4.49
C GLY A 86 4.43 1.70 3.80
N TYR A 87 5.32 1.12 4.59
CA TYR A 87 6.54 0.49 4.10
C TYR A 87 6.24 -0.71 3.21
N THR A 88 7.11 -0.94 2.24
CA THR A 88 7.01 -2.01 1.25
C THR A 88 8.34 -2.70 1.04
N ALA A 89 8.32 -3.97 0.61
CA ALA A 89 9.51 -4.71 0.20
C ALA A 89 9.19 -5.73 -0.89
N ILE A 90 10.21 -6.12 -1.67
CA ILE A 90 10.17 -7.19 -2.67
C ILE A 90 11.31 -8.15 -2.36
N THR A 91 11.03 -9.46 -2.34
CA THR A 91 12.08 -10.47 -2.22
C THR A 91 12.95 -10.52 -3.48
N SER A 92 14.20 -10.94 -3.35
CA SER A 92 15.16 -10.95 -4.46
C SER A 92 14.74 -11.86 -5.61
N ASN A 93 14.01 -12.94 -5.32
CA ASN A 93 13.45 -13.85 -6.33
C ASN A 93 12.05 -13.47 -6.83
N SER A 94 11.47 -12.38 -6.31
CA SER A 94 10.10 -11.93 -6.61
C SER A 94 8.97 -12.91 -6.23
N ASP A 95 9.22 -13.90 -5.38
CA ASP A 95 8.16 -14.80 -4.92
C ASP A 95 7.15 -14.07 -4.04
N TYR A 96 7.65 -13.13 -3.20
CA TYR A 96 6.83 -12.40 -2.25
C TYR A 96 7.02 -10.89 -2.37
N ARG A 97 5.94 -10.18 -2.09
CA ARG A 97 5.92 -8.73 -1.87
C ARG A 97 5.30 -8.47 -0.52
N TYR A 98 5.87 -7.49 0.17
CA TYR A 98 5.40 -7.06 1.47
C TYR A 98 4.85 -5.65 1.37
N VAL A 99 3.68 -5.45 1.94
CA VAL A 99 3.02 -4.15 2.04
C VAL A 99 2.51 -3.95 3.45
N SER A 100 2.54 -2.73 3.94
CA SER A 100 1.95 -2.40 5.22
C SER A 100 0.86 -1.34 5.12
N PHE A 101 -0.04 -1.38 6.08
CA PHE A 101 -0.98 -0.33 6.42
C PHE A 101 -0.46 0.50 7.59
N GLN A 102 -1.27 1.50 7.97
CA GLN A 102 -1.11 2.20 9.21
C GLN A 102 -1.09 1.22 10.40
N ASN A 103 -0.37 1.65 11.45
CA ASN A 103 -0.18 0.88 12.69
C ASN A 103 0.43 -0.52 12.47
N SER A 104 1.36 -0.61 11.51
CA SER A 104 2.19 -1.81 11.25
C SER A 104 1.44 -3.10 10.90
N GLN A 105 0.28 -3.01 10.27
CA GLN A 105 -0.33 -4.21 9.71
C GLN A 105 0.43 -4.59 8.44
N VAL A 106 1.35 -5.56 8.55
CA VAL A 106 2.20 -6.00 7.45
C VAL A 106 1.67 -7.28 6.82
N TYR A 107 1.54 -7.26 5.50
CA TYR A 107 1.07 -8.40 4.72
C TYR A 107 2.11 -8.85 3.72
N ARG A 108 2.43 -10.15 3.74
CA ARG A 108 3.11 -10.83 2.65
C ARG A 108 2.09 -11.20 1.58
N THR A 109 2.39 -10.88 0.33
CA THR A 109 1.52 -11.17 -0.81
C THR A 109 2.28 -11.93 -1.89
N THR A 110 1.55 -12.75 -2.66
CA THR A 110 2.01 -13.33 -3.92
C THR A 110 1.19 -12.77 -5.06
N MET A 111 1.73 -12.82 -6.27
CA MET A 111 1.03 -12.39 -7.49
C MET A 111 0.97 -13.53 -8.49
N THR A 112 -0.09 -13.54 -9.29
CA THR A 112 -0.20 -14.38 -10.49
C THR A 112 0.63 -13.80 -11.62
N ASP A 113 0.84 -14.57 -12.70
CA ASP A 113 1.52 -14.13 -13.93
C ASP A 113 0.86 -12.90 -14.58
N ASN A 114 -0.41 -12.65 -14.29
CA ASN A 114 -1.14 -11.47 -14.74
C ASN A 114 -1.12 -10.31 -13.71
N TYR A 115 -0.17 -10.30 -12.79
CA TYR A 115 0.01 -9.29 -11.73
C TYR A 115 -1.22 -9.06 -10.84
N ARG A 116 -2.04 -10.10 -10.67
CA ARG A 116 -3.14 -10.09 -9.71
C ARG A 116 -2.69 -10.72 -8.41
N LEU A 117 -3.14 -10.17 -7.31
CA LEU A 117 -2.89 -10.76 -6.00
C LEU A 117 -3.51 -12.15 -5.90
N SER A 118 -2.72 -13.11 -5.44
CA SER A 118 -3.15 -14.50 -5.30
C SER A 118 -3.22 -14.97 -3.86
N SER A 119 -2.47 -14.40 -2.96
CA SER A 119 -2.54 -14.73 -1.53
C SER A 119 -2.14 -13.56 -0.64
N PHE A 120 -2.61 -13.59 0.63
CA PHE A 120 -2.20 -12.70 1.68
C PHE A 120 -1.85 -13.51 2.93
N ALA A 121 -0.80 -13.12 3.62
CA ALA A 121 -0.49 -13.61 4.96
C ALA A 121 -0.12 -12.41 5.84
N ARG A 122 -0.81 -12.22 6.95
CA ARG A 122 -0.42 -11.22 7.94
C ARG A 122 0.84 -11.69 8.66
N VAL A 123 1.87 -10.85 8.72
CA VAL A 123 3.22 -11.23 9.18
C VAL A 123 3.77 -10.35 10.29
N ASP A 124 3.05 -9.30 10.69
CA ASP A 124 3.41 -8.48 11.84
C ASP A 124 3.30 -9.26 13.16
N PRO A 125 4.07 -8.90 14.19
CA PRO A 125 4.08 -9.60 15.47
C PRO A 125 2.75 -9.56 16.20
N LEU A 126 2.34 -10.68 16.82
CA LEU A 126 1.10 -10.78 17.62
C LEU A 126 1.17 -10.00 18.93
N GLY A 127 2.12 -9.39 19.35
CA GLY A 127 2.23 -8.63 20.62
C GLY A 127 2.50 -7.15 20.41
N GLY A 128 2.50 -6.69 19.17
CA GLY A 128 2.76 -5.30 18.84
C GLY A 128 1.49 -4.45 18.72
N GLY A 129 1.64 -3.14 18.69
CA GLY A 129 0.53 -2.19 18.57
C GLY A 129 -0.27 -2.01 19.87
N THR A 130 0.31 -2.36 21.00
CA THR A 130 -0.25 -2.12 22.35
C THR A 130 0.27 -0.80 22.92
N GLU A 131 -0.29 -0.36 24.07
CA GLU A 131 0.25 0.82 24.77
C GLU A 131 1.71 0.62 25.23
N GLU A 132 2.11 -0.61 25.54
CA GLU A 132 3.47 -0.95 25.95
C GLU A 132 4.46 -1.05 24.78
N VAL A 133 3.97 -1.48 23.62
CA VAL A 133 4.76 -1.62 22.38
C VAL A 133 4.02 -0.93 21.23
N PRO A 134 3.93 0.40 21.24
CA PRO A 134 3.18 1.15 20.24
C PRO A 134 3.88 1.11 18.88
N TYR A 135 3.08 1.11 17.83
CA TYR A 135 3.55 1.33 16.47
C TYR A 135 3.41 2.80 16.06
N LEU A 136 4.27 3.24 15.18
CA LEU A 136 4.06 4.51 14.46
C LEU A 136 2.90 4.34 13.48
N PHE A 137 2.26 5.44 13.11
CA PHE A 137 1.22 5.44 12.08
C PHE A 137 1.73 4.82 10.78
N ILE A 138 2.87 5.27 10.27
CA ILE A 138 3.64 4.61 9.21
C ILE A 138 4.88 4.00 9.85
N ASN A 139 4.79 2.71 10.17
CA ASN A 139 5.78 2.01 10.96
C ASN A 139 6.77 1.27 10.07
N PRO A 140 8.09 1.44 10.27
CA PRO A 140 9.10 0.82 9.42
C PRO A 140 9.26 -0.67 9.69
N PHE A 141 9.47 -1.41 8.62
CA PHE A 141 10.03 -2.76 8.63
C PHE A 141 11.06 -2.91 7.51
N GLU A 142 11.95 -3.89 7.64
CA GLU A 142 12.96 -4.20 6.64
C GLU A 142 13.21 -5.71 6.56
N LEU A 143 13.46 -6.21 5.35
CA LEU A 143 13.95 -7.57 5.14
C LEU A 143 15.48 -7.59 5.30
N ASP A 144 16.01 -8.68 5.84
CA ASP A 144 17.45 -8.90 5.90
C ASP A 144 18.03 -8.91 4.47
N PRO A 145 19.05 -8.09 4.18
CA PRO A 145 19.59 -7.95 2.83
C PRO A 145 20.26 -9.23 2.28
N LYS A 146 20.53 -10.21 3.13
CA LYS A 146 21.14 -11.49 2.75
C LYS A 146 20.18 -12.67 2.81
N ASN A 147 19.03 -12.49 3.48
CA ASN A 147 18.02 -13.55 3.63
C ASN A 147 16.61 -12.96 3.71
N ASP A 148 15.92 -12.89 2.60
CA ASP A 148 14.56 -12.34 2.49
C ASP A 148 13.50 -13.09 3.35
N ASN A 149 13.86 -14.21 3.96
CA ASN A 149 13.01 -14.93 4.91
C ASN A 149 13.07 -14.35 6.34
N ILE A 150 13.91 -13.34 6.54
CA ILE A 150 14.08 -12.64 7.82
C ILE A 150 13.54 -11.22 7.68
N MET A 151 12.71 -10.81 8.63
CA MET A 151 12.20 -9.44 8.73
C MET A 151 12.53 -8.86 10.10
N PHE A 152 12.89 -7.58 10.10
CA PHE A 152 12.98 -6.75 11.29
C PHE A 152 11.84 -5.72 11.26
N LEU A 153 11.19 -5.52 12.39
CA LEU A 153 10.09 -4.58 12.55
C LEU A 153 10.25 -3.84 13.87
N LEU A 154 10.11 -2.53 13.84
CA LEU A 154 10.23 -1.68 15.03
C LEU A 154 8.88 -1.55 15.74
N GLY A 155 8.91 -1.44 17.06
CA GLY A 155 7.72 -1.17 17.86
C GLY A 155 8.11 -0.58 19.21
N GLY A 156 7.80 0.71 19.44
CA GLY A 156 8.22 1.40 20.64
C GLY A 156 9.72 1.32 20.87
N ASN A 157 10.13 0.66 21.95
CA ASN A 157 11.53 0.41 22.31
C ASN A 157 12.01 -1.02 21.96
N VAL A 158 11.26 -1.77 21.17
CA VAL A 158 11.53 -3.16 20.78
C VAL A 158 11.86 -3.27 19.31
N VAL A 159 12.76 -4.18 18.96
CA VAL A 159 12.98 -4.65 17.60
C VAL A 159 12.52 -6.09 17.50
N TRP A 160 11.45 -6.31 16.76
CA TRP A 160 10.97 -7.64 16.44
C TRP A 160 11.78 -8.26 15.32
N ARG A 161 12.03 -9.56 15.41
CA ARG A 161 12.69 -10.34 14.36
C ARG A 161 11.89 -11.62 14.08
N ASN A 162 11.53 -11.84 12.82
CA ASN A 162 11.02 -13.11 12.33
C ASN A 162 12.04 -13.77 11.42
N ASN A 163 12.37 -15.04 11.66
CA ASN A 163 13.38 -15.78 10.88
C ASN A 163 12.78 -16.73 9.84
N ASN A 164 11.45 -16.84 9.77
CA ASN A 164 10.75 -17.85 8.95
C ASN A 164 9.47 -17.29 8.33
N LEU A 165 9.57 -16.17 7.63
CA LEU A 165 8.43 -15.50 7.01
C LEU A 165 7.67 -16.42 6.03
N ALA A 166 8.39 -17.23 5.25
CA ALA A 166 7.80 -18.12 4.26
C ALA A 166 6.90 -19.21 4.89
N GLN A 167 7.12 -19.58 6.14
CA GLN A 167 6.33 -20.59 6.86
C GLN A 167 5.02 -20.05 7.43
N ILE A 168 4.82 -18.75 7.47
CA ILE A 168 3.55 -18.17 7.90
C ILE A 168 2.49 -18.54 6.86
N PRO A 169 1.39 -19.23 7.25
CA PRO A 169 0.40 -19.68 6.29
C PRO A 169 -0.27 -18.50 5.59
N GLY A 170 -0.43 -18.61 4.27
CA GLY A 170 -1.19 -17.66 3.46
C GLY A 170 -2.68 -18.01 3.45
N GLY A 171 -3.53 -17.00 3.32
CA GLY A 171 -4.95 -17.13 3.07
C GLY A 171 -5.35 -16.46 1.76
N LEU A 172 -6.55 -16.78 1.27
CA LEU A 172 -7.13 -16.14 0.07
C LEU A 172 -7.92 -14.86 0.38
N GLN A 173 -8.15 -14.55 1.65
CA GLN A 173 -8.92 -13.36 2.03
C GLN A 173 -8.04 -12.12 2.00
N LYS A 174 -8.45 -11.16 1.17
CA LYS A 174 -7.90 -9.82 1.18
C LYS A 174 -8.24 -9.16 2.52
N PRO A 175 -7.27 -8.53 3.21
CA PRO A 175 -7.59 -7.78 4.41
C PRO A 175 -8.59 -6.66 4.08
N THR A 176 -9.59 -6.51 4.94
CA THR A 176 -10.51 -5.37 4.91
C THR A 176 -9.84 -4.20 5.59
N SER A 177 -9.72 -3.11 4.87
CA SER A 177 -9.28 -1.81 5.40
C SER A 177 -10.30 -1.22 6.34
#